data_ac8779da85295ea8c731e5d881ac7c46
#
_entry.id   ac8779da85295ea8c731e5d881ac7c46
#
_cell.length_a   1.000
_cell.length_b   1.000
_cell.length_c   1.000
_cell.angle_alpha   90.00
_cell.angle_beta   90.00
_cell.angle_gamma   90.00
#
_symmetry.space_group_name_H-M   'P 1'
#
loop_
_entity.id
_entity.type
_entity.pdbx_description
1 polymer ?
#
loop_
_entity_poly.entity_id
_entity_poly.type
_entity_poly.pdbx_seq_one_letter_code
_entity_poly.pdbx_strand_id
1 'polypeptide(L)'
;DESVQLADHLSLYILDFDDGFDDAVNALNGLLQHVQLQHIALHDGHVLHFLKGGNELVWMSERDNWNHLYLYDYATGKVKNQITKGQWYVREVLHVDEDARQVYFTASGMEAGEDPYLVRYYRIGLDGTGLTCLTPDVGHHKATFSSDRKYLVDVHSLVDRAPEAALRRVSDGSMVMPLEKADISALTEAGWRAPEVFVAKGRDGKTDMWGIIVRPTNFDPNKKYPVIEYIYAGPGSHYVPKSFSAYNYNMTSLAELGFIVVQLDGMGTSFRSKEFEDVCYKNLKDAGFPDRKAWIRAAAEKYPYMDIDRVGIFGASAGGQESTTAVLLHPEFYKAAYSACGCHDNRMDKIWWNEQWLGYPLGDQYKEGSNVENAHLLTRPLMLVVGELDDNVDPASTMQVVDALIKANKDFELVVLPGVGHTMGESYGEHKRYDFFVRHLMGVNPPKWSEVSE
;
A
#
# COMPACT_ATOMS: atom_id res chain seq x y z
N ASP A 1 6.36 13.01 28.97
CA ASP A 1 6.51 14.33 28.34
C ASP A 1 6.56 14.08 26.85
N GLU A 2 5.37 13.96 26.23
CA GLU A 2 5.18 13.57 24.82
C GLU A 2 5.86 14.53 23.83
N SER A 3 6.03 15.80 24.21
CA SER A 3 6.68 16.82 23.40
C SER A 3 8.21 16.62 23.25
N VAL A 4 8.86 16.01 24.21
CA VAL A 4 10.32 15.81 24.21
C VAL A 4 10.69 14.60 23.33
N GLN A 5 9.89 13.53 23.34
CA GLN A 5 10.15 12.35 22.50
C GLN A 5 9.90 12.61 21.01
N LEU A 6 8.89 13.43 20.68
CA LEU A 6 8.65 13.83 19.30
C LEU A 6 9.77 14.74 18.74
N ALA A 7 10.33 15.62 19.59
CA ALA A 7 11.47 16.46 19.23
C ALA A 7 12.74 15.64 18.96
N ASP A 8 12.97 14.57 19.72
CA ASP A 8 14.13 13.67 19.53
C ASP A 8 14.02 12.86 18.22
N HIS A 9 12.82 12.44 17.82
CA HIS A 9 12.62 11.75 16.54
C HIS A 9 12.74 12.68 15.34
N LEU A 10 12.27 13.91 15.43
CA LEU A 10 12.48 14.94 14.39
C LEU A 10 13.96 15.37 14.28
N SER A 11 14.71 15.33 15.38
CA SER A 11 16.14 15.68 15.40
C SER A 11 17.01 14.68 14.61
N LEU A 12 16.62 13.42 14.49
CA LEU A 12 17.38 12.40 13.74
C LEU A 12 17.35 12.62 12.21
N TYR A 13 16.36 13.33 11.68
CA TYR A 13 16.25 13.61 10.25
C TYR A 13 16.80 14.99 9.83
N ILE A 14 17.26 15.82 10.78
CA ILE A 14 17.77 17.19 10.53
C ILE A 14 19.31 17.26 10.61
N LEU A 15 20.02 16.14 10.64
CA LEU A 15 21.46 16.09 10.95
C LEU A 15 22.43 16.60 9.85
N ASP A 16 21.97 17.37 8.87
CA ASP A 16 22.84 17.88 7.79
C ASP A 16 22.82 19.43 7.64
N PHE A 17 22.67 20.17 8.74
CA PHE A 17 22.75 21.64 8.69
C PHE A 17 23.86 22.18 9.59
N ASP A 18 24.95 22.63 8.97
CA ASP A 18 25.91 23.54 9.59
C ASP A 18 25.27 24.93 9.80
N ASP A 19 25.39 25.48 11.01
CA ASP A 19 25.20 26.89 11.41
C ASP A 19 23.77 27.46 11.63
N GLY A 20 22.70 26.67 11.75
CA GLY A 20 21.37 27.24 12.03
C GLY A 20 20.45 26.35 12.90
N PHE A 21 21.02 25.38 13.57
CA PHE A 21 20.29 24.31 14.27
C PHE A 21 19.36 24.83 15.39
N ASP A 22 19.82 25.75 16.21
CA ASP A 22 19.01 26.28 17.33
C ASP A 22 17.82 27.12 16.87
N ASP A 23 17.95 27.86 15.77
CA ASP A 23 16.88 28.65 15.19
C ASP A 23 15.84 27.76 14.49
N ALA A 24 16.27 26.71 13.82
CA ALA A 24 15.37 25.72 13.19
C ALA A 24 14.58 24.93 14.24
N VAL A 25 15.22 24.53 15.34
CA VAL A 25 14.56 23.83 16.47
C VAL A 25 13.57 24.75 17.18
N ASN A 26 13.91 26.01 17.37
CA ASN A 26 13.01 26.99 18.03
C ASN A 26 11.81 27.33 17.14
N ALA A 27 12.00 27.46 15.85
CA ALA A 27 10.90 27.66 14.90
C ALA A 27 10.01 26.41 14.76
N LEU A 28 10.62 25.23 14.73
CA LEU A 28 9.89 23.96 14.72
C LEU A 28 9.06 23.81 16.00
N ASN A 29 9.65 24.12 17.18
CA ASN A 29 8.94 24.14 18.46
C ASN A 29 7.82 25.19 18.48
N GLY A 30 8.04 26.35 17.90
CA GLY A 30 6.99 27.37 17.71
C GLY A 30 5.87 26.91 16.79
N LEU A 31 6.21 26.25 15.69
CA LEU A 31 5.25 25.61 14.77
C LEU A 31 4.47 24.48 15.47
N LEU A 32 5.16 23.65 16.24
CA LEU A 32 4.58 22.52 16.99
C LEU A 32 3.65 23.00 18.11
N GLN A 33 3.94 24.13 18.75
CA GLN A 33 3.05 24.72 19.76
C GLN A 33 1.80 25.38 19.18
N HIS A 34 1.83 25.84 17.92
CA HIS A 34 0.68 26.48 17.26
C HIS A 34 -0.15 25.53 16.39
N VAL A 35 0.41 24.42 15.97
CA VAL A 35 -0.32 23.31 15.36
C VAL A 35 -0.75 22.41 16.51
N GLN A 36 -2.02 22.44 16.90
CA GLN A 36 -2.56 21.41 17.79
C GLN A 36 -2.22 20.05 17.17
N LEU A 37 -1.22 19.38 17.76
CA LEU A 37 -0.69 18.07 17.34
C LEU A 37 -1.73 16.98 17.61
N GLN A 38 -2.90 17.09 17.01
CA GLN A 38 -3.79 15.96 16.86
C GLN A 38 -3.38 15.25 15.58
N HIS A 39 -2.53 14.23 15.74
CA HIS A 39 -2.25 13.19 14.74
C HIS A 39 -1.57 13.69 13.46
N ILE A 40 -0.32 14.13 13.57
CA ILE A 40 0.56 14.13 12.41
C ILE A 40 1.00 12.68 12.23
N ALA A 41 0.32 11.95 11.37
CA ALA A 41 0.89 10.75 10.80
C ALA A 41 2.15 11.19 10.06
N LEU A 42 3.32 10.79 10.55
CA LEU A 42 4.60 10.96 9.85
C LEU A 42 4.62 9.91 8.75
N HIS A 43 3.96 10.19 7.63
CA HIS A 43 4.17 9.41 6.42
C HIS A 43 5.58 9.63 5.89
N ASP A 44 6.23 8.59 5.44
CA ASP A 44 7.40 8.67 4.58
C ASP A 44 7.06 9.57 3.39
N GLY A 45 7.58 10.79 3.35
CA GLY A 45 7.30 11.75 2.28
C GLY A 45 6.78 13.12 2.69
N HIS A 46 6.68 13.44 3.99
CA HIS A 46 6.38 14.80 4.42
C HIS A 46 7.49 15.74 3.97
N VAL A 47 7.20 16.50 2.91
CA VAL A 47 8.16 17.48 2.38
C VAL A 47 8.03 18.74 3.19
N LEU A 48 9.10 19.06 3.89
CA LEU A 48 9.37 20.36 4.45
C LEU A 48 10.38 21.05 3.53
N HIS A 49 9.96 22.05 2.75
CA HIS A 49 10.83 22.77 1.84
C HIS A 49 10.98 24.23 2.28
N PHE A 50 12.18 24.59 2.75
CA PHE A 50 12.52 25.97 3.09
C PHE A 50 12.89 26.73 1.82
N LEU A 51 12.23 27.88 1.59
CA LEU A 51 12.55 28.74 0.46
C LEU A 51 13.82 29.57 0.73
N LYS A 52 14.55 29.88 -0.32
CA LYS A 52 15.72 30.80 -0.25
C LYS A 52 15.33 32.12 0.41
N GLY A 53 16.17 32.59 1.31
CA GLY A 53 15.87 33.76 2.12
C GLY A 53 15.26 33.48 3.49
N GLY A 54 14.94 32.22 3.80
CA GLY A 54 14.62 31.72 5.14
C GLY A 54 13.32 32.22 5.77
N ASN A 55 12.44 32.89 4.99
CA ASN A 55 11.22 33.47 5.53
C ASN A 55 9.96 32.67 5.26
N GLU A 56 10.03 31.65 4.41
CA GLU A 56 8.88 30.86 3.99
C GLU A 56 9.24 29.38 3.91
N LEU A 57 8.25 28.54 4.19
CA LEU A 57 8.38 27.08 3.96
C LEU A 57 7.09 26.52 3.35
N VAL A 58 7.24 25.50 2.53
CA VAL A 58 6.15 24.68 2.03
C VAL A 58 6.07 23.42 2.88
N TRP A 59 4.89 23.13 3.41
CA TRP A 59 4.63 21.94 4.24
C TRP A 59 3.42 21.19 3.73
N MET A 60 3.49 19.83 3.75
CA MET A 60 2.37 18.92 3.51
C MET A 60 1.62 18.66 4.82
N SER A 61 0.27 18.62 4.74
CA SER A 61 -0.57 18.38 5.92
C SER A 61 -1.95 17.85 5.54
N GLU A 62 -2.45 16.91 6.32
CA GLU A 62 -3.79 16.31 6.17
C GLU A 62 -4.86 16.97 7.06
N ARG A 63 -4.61 18.19 7.52
CA ARG A 63 -5.46 18.91 8.51
C ARG A 63 -6.91 19.15 8.07
N ASP A 64 -7.17 19.12 6.78
CA ASP A 64 -8.50 19.26 6.18
C ASP A 64 -9.05 17.95 5.61
N ASN A 65 -8.60 16.80 6.14
CA ASN A 65 -8.95 15.45 5.75
C ASN A 65 -8.28 14.96 4.46
N TRP A 66 -7.47 15.80 3.80
CA TRP A 66 -6.73 15.44 2.59
C TRP A 66 -5.31 15.98 2.66
N ASN A 67 -4.35 15.26 2.07
CA ASN A 67 -2.97 15.69 2.06
C ASN A 67 -2.75 16.83 1.07
N HIS A 68 -2.47 18.02 1.59
CA HIS A 68 -2.32 19.24 0.83
C HIS A 68 -1.09 20.04 1.22
N LEU A 69 -0.68 20.96 0.32
CA LEU A 69 0.45 21.86 0.50
C LEU A 69 -0.01 23.18 1.11
N TYR A 70 0.78 23.67 2.06
CA TYR A 70 0.57 24.93 2.77
C TYR A 70 1.85 25.76 2.72
N LEU A 71 1.71 27.07 2.46
CA LEU A 71 2.80 28.03 2.59
C LEU A 71 2.76 28.65 3.99
N TYR A 72 3.89 28.60 4.66
CA TYR A 72 4.05 29.17 6.01
C TYR A 72 5.01 30.35 6.00
N ASP A 73 4.77 31.26 6.89
CA ASP A 73 5.75 32.23 7.36
C ASP A 73 6.61 31.59 8.43
N TYR A 74 7.90 31.44 8.14
CA TYR A 74 8.82 30.71 9.00
C TYR A 74 9.03 31.39 10.36
N ALA A 75 9.15 32.73 10.39
CA ALA A 75 9.44 33.47 11.61
C ALA A 75 8.28 33.43 12.62
N THR A 76 7.05 33.34 12.13
CA THR A 76 5.85 33.35 12.99
C THR A 76 5.19 31.99 13.15
N GLY A 77 5.59 30.98 12.36
CA GLY A 77 4.95 29.67 12.31
C GLY A 77 3.52 29.68 11.79
N LYS A 78 3.06 30.79 11.17
CA LYS A 78 1.68 30.92 10.70
C LYS A 78 1.53 30.54 9.24
N VAL A 79 0.40 29.88 8.92
CA VAL A 79 0.00 29.64 7.55
C VAL A 79 -0.24 30.97 6.84
N LYS A 80 0.44 31.21 5.72
CA LYS A 80 0.19 32.33 4.82
C LYS A 80 -0.99 32.03 3.90
N ASN A 81 -0.99 30.86 3.29
CA ASN A 81 -2.11 30.35 2.49
C ASN A 81 -2.02 28.83 2.31
N GLN A 82 -3.14 28.23 1.98
CA GLN A 82 -3.21 26.88 1.45
C GLN A 82 -2.90 26.91 -0.05
N ILE A 83 -1.91 26.14 -0.50
CA ILE A 83 -1.47 26.08 -1.90
C ILE A 83 -2.39 25.18 -2.71
N THR A 84 -2.64 23.97 -2.20
CA THR A 84 -3.52 22.98 -2.85
C THR A 84 -4.72 22.69 -1.98
N LYS A 85 -5.89 22.41 -2.59
CA LYS A 85 -7.14 22.15 -1.86
C LYS A 85 -8.10 21.30 -2.67
N GLY A 86 -8.95 20.51 -2.01
CA GLY A 86 -9.98 19.68 -2.64
C GLY A 86 -10.08 18.30 -2.02
N GLN A 87 -10.91 17.43 -2.59
CA GLN A 87 -11.07 16.03 -2.15
C GLN A 87 -10.15 15.11 -2.94
N TRP A 88 -8.86 15.32 -2.82
CA TRP A 88 -7.81 14.59 -3.53
C TRP A 88 -6.48 14.70 -2.77
N TYR A 89 -5.50 13.87 -3.12
CA TYR A 89 -4.29 13.65 -2.35
C TYR A 89 -3.03 14.12 -3.10
N VAL A 90 -2.22 14.99 -2.51
CA VAL A 90 -0.85 15.27 -2.97
C VAL A 90 0.03 14.09 -2.60
N ARG A 91 0.69 13.47 -3.61
CA ARG A 91 1.52 12.28 -3.42
C ARG A 91 2.97 12.62 -3.09
N GLU A 92 3.54 13.55 -3.85
CA GLU A 92 4.95 13.90 -3.76
C GLU A 92 5.18 15.32 -4.29
N VAL A 93 6.06 16.08 -3.64
CA VAL A 93 6.61 17.33 -4.18
C VAL A 93 7.87 17.04 -4.96
N LEU A 94 7.82 17.28 -6.26
CA LEU A 94 8.92 16.98 -7.18
C LEU A 94 9.96 18.10 -7.24
N HIS A 95 9.49 19.35 -7.13
CA HIS A 95 10.33 20.53 -7.24
C HIS A 95 9.58 21.78 -6.81
N VAL A 96 10.30 22.71 -6.16
CA VAL A 96 9.83 24.08 -5.92
C VAL A 96 10.70 25.02 -6.75
N ASP A 97 10.08 25.68 -7.73
CA ASP A 97 10.70 26.78 -8.49
C ASP A 97 10.48 28.07 -7.71
N GLU A 98 11.48 28.47 -6.95
CA GLU A 98 11.39 29.63 -6.08
C GLU A 98 11.35 30.96 -6.84
N ASP A 99 12.04 31.02 -7.99
CA ASP A 99 12.11 32.22 -8.82
C ASP A 99 10.75 32.46 -9.52
N ALA A 100 10.15 31.39 -10.07
CA ALA A 100 8.80 31.45 -10.65
C ALA A 100 7.69 31.36 -9.59
N ARG A 101 8.02 31.09 -8.32
CA ARG A 101 7.09 30.86 -7.22
C ARG A 101 6.04 29.78 -7.57
N GLN A 102 6.51 28.64 -8.01
CA GLN A 102 5.67 27.50 -8.41
C GLN A 102 6.16 26.21 -7.75
N VAL A 103 5.23 25.30 -7.50
CA VAL A 103 5.54 23.93 -7.06
C VAL A 103 5.04 22.91 -8.09
N TYR A 104 5.90 21.95 -8.37
CA TYR A 104 5.64 20.77 -9.21
C TYR A 104 5.43 19.58 -8.29
N PHE A 105 4.36 18.84 -8.49
CA PHE A 105 3.97 17.77 -7.59
C PHE A 105 3.21 16.67 -8.34
N THR A 106 3.14 15.49 -7.72
CA THR A 106 2.23 14.45 -8.14
C THR A 106 1.01 14.42 -7.23
N ALA A 107 -0.14 14.08 -7.79
CA ALA A 107 -1.38 13.91 -7.05
C ALA A 107 -2.24 12.80 -7.63
N SER A 108 -3.18 12.32 -6.81
CA SER A 108 -4.16 11.31 -7.18
C SER A 108 -5.56 11.69 -6.68
N GLY A 109 -6.60 11.18 -7.36
CA GLY A 109 -7.99 11.37 -6.94
C GLY A 109 -8.66 12.67 -7.39
N MET A 110 -8.04 13.48 -8.28
CA MET A 110 -8.65 14.71 -8.78
C MET A 110 -9.79 14.46 -9.75
N GLU A 111 -9.71 13.38 -10.53
CA GLU A 111 -10.66 13.13 -11.63
C GLU A 111 -11.84 12.29 -11.14
N ALA A 112 -13.02 12.86 -11.18
CA ALA A 112 -14.22 12.19 -10.70
C ALA A 112 -14.56 10.96 -11.58
N GLY A 113 -14.83 9.83 -10.94
CA GLY A 113 -15.18 8.58 -11.62
C GLY A 113 -13.99 7.75 -12.10
N GLU A 114 -12.76 8.22 -11.94
CA GLU A 114 -11.54 7.45 -12.17
C GLU A 114 -11.08 6.76 -10.88
N ASP A 115 -10.16 5.80 -11.04
CA ASP A 115 -9.49 5.16 -9.90
C ASP A 115 -8.73 6.24 -9.09
N PRO A 116 -9.08 6.46 -7.82
CA PRO A 116 -8.53 7.56 -7.02
C PRO A 116 -7.04 7.39 -6.68
N TYR A 117 -6.42 6.29 -7.07
CA TYR A 117 -5.00 6.03 -6.87
C TYR A 117 -4.16 6.32 -8.12
N LEU A 118 -4.76 6.66 -9.26
CA LEU A 118 -4.03 7.02 -10.47
C LEU A 118 -3.26 8.32 -10.25
N VAL A 119 -1.96 8.29 -10.49
CA VAL A 119 -1.05 9.41 -10.27
C VAL A 119 -0.92 10.24 -11.56
N ARG A 120 -1.08 11.54 -11.42
CA ARG A 120 -0.78 12.54 -12.45
C ARG A 120 0.19 13.60 -11.94
N TYR A 121 0.79 14.33 -12.86
CA TYR A 121 1.76 15.38 -12.62
C TYR A 121 1.11 16.74 -12.78
N TYR A 122 1.38 17.63 -11.84
CA TYR A 122 0.77 18.95 -11.75
C TYR A 122 1.79 20.04 -11.44
N ARG A 123 1.40 21.26 -11.71
CA ARG A 123 2.09 22.48 -11.30
C ARG A 123 1.07 23.48 -10.78
N ILE A 124 1.43 24.26 -9.73
CA ILE A 124 0.61 25.31 -9.15
C ILE A 124 1.50 26.44 -8.62
N GLY A 125 0.99 27.68 -8.58
CA GLY A 125 1.65 28.80 -7.90
C GLY A 125 1.66 28.62 -6.38
N LEU A 126 2.68 29.10 -5.70
CA LEU A 126 2.73 29.10 -4.23
C LEU A 126 1.60 29.91 -3.56
N ASP A 127 0.94 30.78 -4.33
CA ASP A 127 -0.27 31.52 -3.93
C ASP A 127 -1.57 30.71 -4.08
N GLY A 128 -1.48 29.47 -4.58
CA GLY A 128 -2.61 28.58 -4.80
C GLY A 128 -3.34 28.83 -6.12
N THR A 129 -2.78 29.59 -7.03
CA THR A 129 -3.39 29.88 -8.34
C THR A 129 -2.71 29.15 -9.49
N GLY A 130 -3.38 29.03 -10.64
CA GLY A 130 -2.77 28.51 -11.87
C GLY A 130 -2.50 26.99 -11.85
N LEU A 131 -3.31 26.19 -11.14
CA LEU A 131 -3.21 24.72 -11.19
C LEU A 131 -3.27 24.23 -12.64
N THR A 132 -2.26 23.49 -13.06
CA THR A 132 -2.11 22.97 -14.41
C THR A 132 -1.77 21.48 -14.34
N CYS A 133 -2.58 20.64 -15.00
CA CYS A 133 -2.27 19.22 -15.20
C CYS A 133 -1.24 19.09 -16.33
N LEU A 134 -0.13 18.43 -16.05
CA LEU A 134 0.97 18.22 -17.01
C LEU A 134 0.84 16.89 -17.78
N THR A 135 0.04 15.96 -17.24
CA THR A 135 -0.22 14.62 -17.81
C THR A 135 -1.72 14.31 -17.83
N PRO A 136 -2.49 14.94 -18.78
CA PRO A 136 -3.95 14.93 -18.71
C PRO A 136 -4.63 13.63 -19.18
N ASP A 137 -3.91 12.71 -19.83
CA ASP A 137 -4.50 11.47 -20.33
C ASP A 137 -4.92 10.55 -19.18
N VAL A 138 -5.91 9.68 -19.43
CA VAL A 138 -6.35 8.69 -18.44
C VAL A 138 -5.29 7.62 -18.26
N GLY A 139 -4.75 7.49 -17.05
CA GLY A 139 -3.74 6.49 -16.71
C GLY A 139 -3.00 6.79 -15.42
N HIS A 140 -2.18 5.83 -15.05
CA HIS A 140 -1.14 6.02 -14.03
C HIS A 140 0.13 6.46 -14.73
N HIS A 141 0.63 7.64 -14.37
CA HIS A 141 1.72 8.31 -15.06
C HIS A 141 3.05 8.16 -14.34
N LYS A 142 4.12 8.02 -15.12
CA LYS A 142 5.50 8.18 -14.70
C LYS A 142 6.19 9.12 -15.69
N ALA A 143 6.57 10.31 -15.23
CA ALA A 143 7.13 11.32 -16.10
C ALA A 143 8.57 11.70 -15.71
N THR A 144 9.38 12.03 -16.72
CA THR A 144 10.76 12.51 -16.56
C THR A 144 10.88 13.87 -17.22
N PHE A 145 11.29 14.88 -16.44
CA PHE A 145 11.48 16.25 -16.91
C PHE A 145 12.82 16.41 -17.65
N SER A 146 12.83 17.27 -18.69
CA SER A 146 14.06 17.79 -19.24
C SER A 146 14.81 18.64 -18.20
N SER A 147 16.13 18.78 -18.34
CA SER A 147 16.97 19.54 -17.39
C SER A 147 16.56 21.01 -17.24
N ASP A 148 16.03 21.60 -18.32
CA ASP A 148 15.50 22.98 -18.35
C ASP A 148 14.02 23.05 -17.98
N ARG A 149 13.38 21.92 -17.64
CA ARG A 149 11.95 21.77 -17.28
C ARG A 149 10.97 22.36 -18.27
N LYS A 150 11.32 22.46 -19.56
CA LYS A 150 10.40 22.91 -20.61
C LYS A 150 9.56 21.78 -21.17
N TYR A 151 10.08 20.56 -21.09
CA TYR A 151 9.45 19.34 -21.60
C TYR A 151 9.47 18.24 -20.56
N LEU A 152 8.59 17.28 -20.73
CA LEU A 152 8.60 16.00 -19.99
C LEU A 152 8.28 14.86 -20.96
N VAL A 153 8.92 13.73 -20.71
CA VAL A 153 8.53 12.44 -21.28
C VAL A 153 7.56 11.81 -20.31
N ASP A 154 6.33 11.62 -20.76
CA ASP A 154 5.25 11.03 -20.02
C ASP A 154 5.01 9.59 -20.50
N VAL A 155 5.14 8.62 -19.59
CA VAL A 155 4.78 7.23 -19.83
C VAL A 155 3.58 6.91 -18.94
N HIS A 156 2.49 6.45 -19.54
CA HIS A 156 1.29 6.11 -18.78
C HIS A 156 0.68 4.78 -19.22
N SER A 157 0.02 4.12 -18.31
CA SER A 157 -0.67 2.84 -18.54
C SER A 157 -1.79 2.65 -17.52
N LEU A 158 -2.56 1.57 -17.69
CA LEU A 158 -3.44 1.00 -16.66
C LEU A 158 -3.13 -0.49 -16.53
N VAL A 159 -3.65 -1.15 -15.53
CA VAL A 159 -3.44 -2.61 -15.37
C VAL A 159 -3.92 -3.42 -16.58
N ASP A 160 -4.90 -2.89 -17.29
CA ASP A 160 -5.56 -3.49 -18.47
C ASP A 160 -5.21 -2.79 -19.80
N ARG A 161 -4.34 -1.78 -19.77
CA ARG A 161 -3.94 -1.01 -20.94
C ARG A 161 -2.43 -0.86 -21.01
N ALA A 162 -1.88 -1.27 -22.16
CA ALA A 162 -0.45 -1.22 -22.45
C ALA A 162 0.13 0.21 -22.34
N PRO A 163 1.43 0.37 -22.00
CA PRO A 163 2.06 1.66 -21.89
C PRO A 163 2.09 2.45 -23.19
N GLU A 164 1.82 3.75 -23.08
CA GLU A 164 2.01 4.76 -24.10
C GLU A 164 2.97 5.83 -23.59
N ALA A 165 3.84 6.33 -24.47
CA ALA A 165 4.81 7.38 -24.15
C ALA A 165 4.61 8.59 -25.06
N ALA A 166 4.67 9.79 -24.48
CA ALA A 166 4.53 11.05 -25.21
C ALA A 166 5.51 12.10 -24.69
N LEU A 167 5.95 12.99 -25.58
CA LEU A 167 6.63 14.22 -25.21
C LEU A 167 5.60 15.33 -25.00
N ARG A 168 5.65 15.99 -23.84
CA ARG A 168 4.73 17.08 -23.48
C ARG A 168 5.47 18.38 -23.12
N ARG A 169 4.75 19.48 -23.25
CA ARG A 169 5.20 20.80 -22.75
C ARG A 169 4.86 20.92 -21.27
N VAL A 170 5.80 21.40 -20.48
CA VAL A 170 5.58 21.66 -19.06
C VAL A 170 4.76 22.94 -18.82
N SER A 171 4.69 23.84 -19.81
CA SER A 171 3.92 25.08 -19.69
C SER A 171 2.41 24.86 -19.53
N ASP A 172 1.88 23.81 -20.19
CA ASP A 172 0.42 23.58 -20.29
C ASP A 172 0.00 22.12 -20.37
N GLY A 173 0.95 21.14 -20.30
CA GLY A 173 0.68 19.70 -20.44
C GLY A 173 0.38 19.26 -21.86
N SER A 174 0.40 20.15 -22.86
CA SER A 174 0.06 19.80 -24.25
C SER A 174 1.05 18.78 -24.83
N MET A 175 0.52 17.82 -25.59
CA MET A 175 1.34 16.84 -26.30
C MET A 175 2.09 17.53 -27.44
N VAL A 176 3.40 17.37 -27.48
CA VAL A 176 4.26 17.81 -28.58
C VAL A 176 4.24 16.73 -29.68
N MET A 177 4.43 15.48 -29.26
CA MET A 177 4.37 14.32 -30.17
C MET A 177 4.22 13.03 -29.38
N PRO A 178 3.57 12.00 -29.93
CA PRO A 178 3.68 10.64 -29.42
C PRO A 178 5.10 10.12 -29.64
N LEU A 179 5.60 9.31 -28.71
CA LEU A 179 6.93 8.70 -28.80
C LEU A 179 6.84 7.20 -29.09
N GLU A 180 6.06 6.47 -28.27
CA GLU A 180 5.96 5.02 -28.39
C GLU A 180 4.63 4.53 -27.82
N LYS A 181 4.16 3.38 -28.33
CA LYS A 181 3.05 2.62 -27.82
C LYS A 181 3.44 1.15 -27.78
N ALA A 182 3.37 0.53 -26.60
CA ALA A 182 3.75 -0.87 -26.47
C ALA A 182 2.77 -1.77 -27.23
N ASP A 183 3.31 -2.65 -28.08
CA ASP A 183 2.56 -3.69 -28.77
C ASP A 183 2.49 -4.95 -27.88
N ILE A 184 1.27 -5.35 -27.51
CA ILE A 184 0.98 -6.55 -26.71
C ILE A 184 0.25 -7.63 -27.52
N SER A 185 0.25 -7.55 -28.85
CA SER A 185 -0.45 -8.50 -29.71
C SER A 185 0.00 -9.94 -29.50
N ALA A 186 1.32 -10.18 -29.49
CA ALA A 186 1.89 -11.50 -29.23
C ALA A 186 1.51 -12.05 -27.83
N LEU A 187 1.38 -11.18 -26.82
CA LEU A 187 0.96 -11.55 -25.48
C LEU A 187 -0.51 -12.01 -25.45
N THR A 188 -1.38 -11.24 -26.13
CA THR A 188 -2.81 -11.58 -26.24
C THR A 188 -3.07 -12.81 -27.10
N GLU A 189 -2.32 -12.99 -28.18
CA GLU A 189 -2.36 -14.21 -29.03
C GLU A 189 -1.93 -15.46 -28.26
N ALA A 190 -0.99 -15.32 -27.30
CA ALA A 190 -0.60 -16.40 -26.40
C ALA A 190 -1.66 -16.73 -25.32
N GLY A 191 -2.79 -16.02 -25.30
CA GLY A 191 -3.90 -16.26 -24.38
C GLY A 191 -3.87 -15.41 -23.11
N TRP A 192 -2.91 -14.47 -22.99
CA TRP A 192 -2.88 -13.56 -21.84
C TRP A 192 -4.16 -12.74 -21.71
N ARG A 193 -4.58 -12.54 -20.46
CA ARG A 193 -5.76 -11.74 -20.13
C ARG A 193 -5.36 -10.65 -19.13
N ALA A 194 -5.79 -9.43 -19.39
CA ALA A 194 -5.63 -8.33 -18.45
C ALA A 194 -6.34 -8.64 -17.13
N PRO A 195 -5.80 -8.20 -15.98
CA PRO A 195 -6.56 -8.11 -14.74
C PRO A 195 -7.81 -7.25 -14.95
N GLU A 196 -8.93 -7.65 -14.37
CA GLU A 196 -10.15 -6.82 -14.38
C GLU A 196 -10.16 -5.91 -13.16
N VAL A 197 -10.31 -4.61 -13.37
CA VAL A 197 -10.60 -3.65 -12.30
C VAL A 197 -12.04 -3.85 -11.86
N PHE A 198 -12.24 -4.07 -10.57
CA PHE A 198 -13.56 -4.19 -9.96
C PHE A 198 -13.72 -3.22 -8.79
N VAL A 199 -14.89 -2.62 -8.69
CA VAL A 199 -15.23 -1.63 -7.66
C VAL A 199 -16.48 -2.08 -6.93
N ALA A 200 -16.44 -2.04 -5.61
CA ALA A 200 -17.60 -2.28 -4.77
C ALA A 200 -17.60 -1.33 -3.56
N LYS A 201 -18.75 -1.17 -2.92
CA LYS A 201 -18.84 -0.34 -1.72
C LYS A 201 -18.20 -1.03 -0.52
N GLY A 202 -17.50 -0.24 0.28
CA GLY A 202 -16.92 -0.68 1.55
C GLY A 202 -17.93 -0.81 2.67
N ARG A 203 -17.42 -0.96 3.90
CA ARG A 203 -18.19 -1.18 5.13
C ARG A 203 -19.26 -0.13 5.43
N ASP A 204 -19.06 1.09 4.97
CA ASP A 204 -19.95 2.23 5.13
C ASP A 204 -21.08 2.29 4.08
N GLY A 205 -21.06 1.39 3.11
CA GLY A 205 -22.01 1.35 1.99
C GLY A 205 -21.92 2.53 1.03
N LYS A 206 -20.88 3.37 1.12
CA LYS A 206 -20.71 4.60 0.35
C LYS A 206 -19.38 4.67 -0.37
N THR A 207 -18.28 4.40 0.33
CA THR A 207 -16.92 4.56 -0.18
C THR A 207 -16.59 3.44 -1.15
N ASP A 208 -16.05 3.79 -2.32
CA ASP A 208 -15.63 2.83 -3.33
C ASP A 208 -14.30 2.20 -2.94
N MET A 209 -14.29 0.86 -2.87
CA MET A 209 -13.10 0.02 -2.72
C MET A 209 -12.68 -0.46 -4.10
N TRP A 210 -11.43 -0.21 -4.44
CA TRP A 210 -10.85 -0.51 -5.74
C TRP A 210 -9.95 -1.73 -5.64
N GLY A 211 -10.15 -2.70 -6.52
CA GLY A 211 -9.36 -3.91 -6.56
C GLY A 211 -9.26 -4.48 -7.97
N ILE A 212 -8.50 -5.56 -8.10
CA ILE A 212 -8.32 -6.28 -9.36
C ILE A 212 -8.64 -7.76 -9.17
N ILE A 213 -9.12 -8.38 -10.26
CA ILE A 213 -9.41 -9.80 -10.36
C ILE A 213 -8.54 -10.40 -11.46
N VAL A 214 -7.73 -11.39 -11.11
CA VAL A 214 -6.88 -12.15 -12.03
C VAL A 214 -7.48 -13.53 -12.24
N ARG A 215 -7.64 -13.93 -13.52
CA ARG A 215 -8.19 -15.22 -13.94
C ARG A 215 -7.14 -16.05 -14.67
N PRO A 216 -7.25 -17.37 -14.66
CA PRO A 216 -6.37 -18.22 -15.46
C PRO A 216 -6.56 -17.99 -16.98
N THR A 217 -5.56 -18.28 -17.77
CA THR A 217 -5.62 -18.18 -19.24
C THR A 217 -6.69 -19.11 -19.83
N ASN A 218 -6.90 -20.29 -19.22
CA ASN A 218 -7.89 -21.29 -19.60
C ASN A 218 -9.24 -21.12 -18.87
N PHE A 219 -9.57 -19.89 -18.45
CA PHE A 219 -10.77 -19.59 -17.69
C PHE A 219 -12.06 -20.05 -18.39
N ASP A 220 -12.92 -20.75 -17.66
CA ASP A 220 -14.24 -21.20 -18.06
C ASP A 220 -15.32 -20.64 -17.12
N PRO A 221 -16.21 -19.75 -17.56
CA PRO A 221 -17.21 -19.12 -16.71
C PRO A 221 -18.25 -20.09 -16.13
N ASN A 222 -18.31 -21.33 -16.62
CA ASN A 222 -19.23 -22.37 -16.15
C ASN A 222 -18.65 -23.20 -14.98
N LYS A 223 -17.37 -23.01 -14.65
CA LYS A 223 -16.71 -23.69 -13.53
C LYS A 223 -16.76 -22.84 -12.28
N LYS A 224 -16.56 -23.48 -11.13
CA LYS A 224 -16.37 -22.83 -9.83
C LYS A 224 -14.90 -22.84 -9.46
N TYR A 225 -14.39 -21.67 -9.07
CA TYR A 225 -13.00 -21.48 -8.71
C TYR A 225 -12.89 -21.01 -7.25
N PRO A 226 -12.05 -21.63 -6.43
CA PRO A 226 -11.70 -21.05 -5.14
C PRO A 226 -11.07 -19.66 -5.33
N VAL A 227 -11.24 -18.79 -4.35
CA VAL A 227 -10.71 -17.42 -4.39
C VAL A 227 -9.47 -17.34 -3.50
N ILE A 228 -8.44 -16.67 -3.97
CA ILE A 228 -7.27 -16.34 -3.15
C ILE A 228 -7.11 -14.83 -3.12
N GLU A 229 -7.05 -14.27 -1.92
CA GLU A 229 -6.73 -12.86 -1.71
C GLU A 229 -5.23 -12.69 -1.47
N TYR A 230 -4.58 -11.81 -2.25
CA TYR A 230 -3.25 -11.31 -1.96
C TYR A 230 -3.38 -10.03 -1.14
N ILE A 231 -2.87 -10.04 0.08
CA ILE A 231 -2.99 -8.92 1.02
C ILE A 231 -1.61 -8.34 1.41
N TYR A 232 -1.55 -7.03 1.55
CA TYR A 232 -0.53 -6.37 2.36
C TYR A 232 -1.17 -5.57 3.49
N ALA A 233 -2.09 -4.65 3.18
CA ALA A 233 -2.91 -3.83 4.09
C ALA A 233 -2.12 -3.03 5.14
N GLY A 234 -0.80 -2.91 5.01
CA GLY A 234 0.00 -2.03 5.88
C GLY A 234 -0.40 -0.58 5.64
N PRO A 235 -0.57 0.23 6.69
CA PRO A 235 -0.74 1.67 6.52
C PRO A 235 0.49 2.29 5.83
N GLY A 236 0.32 3.47 5.24
CA GLY A 236 1.40 4.22 4.59
C GLY A 236 1.48 4.04 3.07
N SER A 237 0.73 3.11 2.46
CA SER A 237 0.67 2.95 1.01
C SER A 237 -0.66 2.36 0.53
N HIS A 238 -0.82 2.24 -0.78
CA HIS A 238 -1.78 1.36 -1.45
C HIS A 238 -1.02 0.23 -2.15
N TYR A 239 -1.67 -0.89 -2.41
CA TYR A 239 -0.97 -2.11 -2.86
C TYR A 239 -1.53 -2.70 -4.14
N VAL A 240 -2.73 -2.33 -4.54
CA VAL A 240 -3.30 -2.76 -5.83
C VAL A 240 -2.50 -2.13 -6.97
N PRO A 241 -1.94 -2.92 -7.91
CA PRO A 241 -1.25 -2.38 -9.07
C PRO A 241 -2.12 -1.42 -9.88
N LYS A 242 -1.53 -0.34 -10.37
CA LYS A 242 -2.21 0.69 -11.19
C LYS A 242 -1.65 0.78 -12.59
N SER A 243 -0.44 0.25 -12.81
CA SER A 243 0.24 0.24 -14.12
C SER A 243 0.16 -1.14 -14.76
N PHE A 244 0.34 -1.18 -16.06
CA PHE A 244 0.43 -2.40 -16.84
C PHE A 244 1.62 -3.27 -16.38
N SER A 245 1.34 -4.56 -16.24
CA SER A 245 2.35 -5.60 -16.13
C SER A 245 1.87 -6.85 -16.88
N ALA A 246 2.73 -7.37 -17.74
CA ALA A 246 2.45 -8.61 -18.47
C ALA A 246 2.35 -9.82 -17.54
N TYR A 247 3.04 -9.76 -16.40
CA TYR A 247 3.09 -10.82 -15.41
C TYR A 247 3.04 -10.23 -13.99
N ASN A 248 2.02 -10.60 -13.26
CA ASN A 248 1.92 -10.27 -11.84
C ASN A 248 2.36 -11.49 -11.03
N TYR A 249 3.62 -11.51 -10.64
CA TYR A 249 4.34 -12.67 -10.08
C TYR A 249 3.53 -13.42 -9.01
N ASN A 250 3.00 -12.71 -8.03
CA ASN A 250 2.30 -13.37 -6.92
C ASN A 250 0.87 -13.82 -7.25
N MET A 251 0.25 -13.31 -8.31
CA MET A 251 -1.14 -13.59 -8.63
C MET A 251 -1.32 -14.47 -9.86
N THR A 252 -0.54 -14.23 -10.93
CA THR A 252 -0.71 -14.92 -12.21
C THR A 252 -0.47 -16.41 -12.07
N SER A 253 0.62 -16.84 -11.41
CA SER A 253 0.95 -18.26 -11.21
C SER A 253 -0.14 -19.00 -10.43
N LEU A 254 -0.69 -18.38 -9.37
CA LEU A 254 -1.80 -18.98 -8.61
C LEU A 254 -3.07 -19.08 -9.47
N ALA A 255 -3.34 -18.06 -10.29
CA ALA A 255 -4.49 -18.12 -11.20
C ALA A 255 -4.35 -19.29 -12.19
N GLU A 256 -3.17 -19.51 -12.76
CA GLU A 256 -2.93 -20.62 -13.70
C GLU A 256 -3.12 -22.01 -13.06
N LEU A 257 -3.02 -22.13 -11.74
CA LEU A 257 -3.38 -23.36 -11.02
C LEU A 257 -4.90 -23.60 -10.91
N GLY A 258 -5.72 -22.64 -11.32
CA GLY A 258 -7.17 -22.72 -11.30
C GLY A 258 -7.82 -21.99 -10.12
N PHE A 259 -7.22 -20.92 -9.66
CA PHE A 259 -7.82 -19.99 -8.68
C PHE A 259 -8.29 -18.69 -9.36
N ILE A 260 -9.23 -18.01 -8.74
CA ILE A 260 -9.45 -16.58 -8.98
C ILE A 260 -8.64 -15.84 -7.92
N VAL A 261 -7.69 -15.01 -8.36
CA VAL A 261 -6.85 -14.26 -7.44
C VAL A 261 -7.28 -12.80 -7.41
N VAL A 262 -7.44 -12.25 -6.21
CA VAL A 262 -7.92 -10.88 -6.02
C VAL A 262 -6.93 -10.08 -5.17
N GLN A 263 -6.87 -8.79 -5.41
CA GLN A 263 -6.17 -7.83 -4.57
C GLN A 263 -6.98 -6.54 -4.50
N LEU A 264 -7.15 -5.98 -3.31
CA LEU A 264 -7.87 -4.73 -3.11
C LEU A 264 -7.26 -3.92 -1.96
N ASP A 265 -7.49 -2.61 -1.99
CA ASP A 265 -7.15 -1.70 -0.91
C ASP A 265 -8.44 -1.34 -0.14
N GLY A 266 -8.50 -1.72 1.14
CA GLY A 266 -9.58 -1.38 2.06
C GLY A 266 -9.25 -0.14 2.89
N MET A 267 -10.20 0.31 3.72
CA MET A 267 -9.94 1.36 4.70
C MET A 267 -8.79 0.96 5.62
N GLY A 268 -7.96 1.95 6.00
CA GLY A 268 -6.72 1.76 6.74
C GLY A 268 -5.47 1.79 5.86
N THR A 269 -5.61 1.85 4.52
CA THR A 269 -4.52 2.13 3.59
C THR A 269 -4.48 3.61 3.21
N SER A 270 -3.36 4.09 2.63
CA SER A 270 -3.12 5.51 2.38
C SER A 270 -3.63 6.01 1.03
N PHE A 271 -3.38 7.31 0.81
CA PHE A 271 -3.61 8.06 -0.43
C PHE A 271 -5.08 8.29 -0.76
N ARG A 272 -5.92 8.22 0.24
CA ARG A 272 -7.32 8.65 0.25
C ARG A 272 -7.50 9.75 1.31
N SER A 273 -8.72 9.97 1.79
CA SER A 273 -8.93 10.88 2.91
C SER A 273 -8.28 10.36 4.21
N LYS A 274 -7.93 11.28 5.10
CA LYS A 274 -7.42 10.92 6.43
C LYS A 274 -8.38 10.00 7.19
N GLU A 275 -9.70 10.25 7.10
CA GLU A 275 -10.72 9.37 7.71
C GLU A 275 -10.68 7.94 7.15
N PHE A 276 -10.33 7.77 5.87
CA PHE A 276 -10.17 6.44 5.26
C PHE A 276 -8.98 5.70 5.85
N GLU A 277 -7.88 6.40 6.10
CA GLU A 277 -6.65 5.83 6.65
C GLU A 277 -6.73 5.64 8.16
N ASP A 278 -7.27 6.59 8.91
CA ASP A 278 -7.33 6.57 10.37
C ASP A 278 -8.09 5.36 10.96
N VAL A 279 -8.80 4.60 10.14
CA VAL A 279 -9.43 3.33 10.54
C VAL A 279 -8.41 2.34 11.11
N CYS A 280 -7.16 2.40 10.65
CA CYS A 280 -6.08 1.56 11.17
C CYS A 280 -5.47 2.06 12.48
N TYR A 281 -5.70 3.33 12.85
CA TYR A 281 -5.07 3.90 14.04
C TYR A 281 -5.56 3.22 15.31
N LYS A 282 -4.61 2.68 16.09
CA LYS A 282 -4.84 1.80 17.25
C LYS A 282 -5.65 0.54 16.93
N ASN A 283 -5.72 0.15 15.66
CA ASN A 283 -6.59 -0.92 15.19
C ASN A 283 -6.01 -1.65 13.98
N LEU A 284 -4.72 -1.99 13.98
CA LEU A 284 -4.08 -2.70 12.86
C LEU A 284 -4.75 -4.03 12.54
N LYS A 285 -5.34 -4.73 13.54
CA LYS A 285 -6.10 -5.98 13.34
C LYS A 285 -7.29 -5.84 12.40
N ASP A 286 -7.75 -4.62 12.11
CA ASP A 286 -8.84 -4.38 11.15
C ASP A 286 -8.42 -4.73 9.72
N ALA A 287 -7.22 -4.31 9.30
CA ALA A 287 -6.62 -4.58 7.99
C ALA A 287 -7.59 -4.40 6.79
N GLY A 288 -8.65 -3.64 6.96
CA GLY A 288 -9.72 -3.49 5.97
C GLY A 288 -10.58 -4.75 5.79
N PHE A 289 -10.57 -5.74 6.69
CA PHE A 289 -11.33 -6.99 6.54
C PHE A 289 -12.84 -6.79 6.31
N PRO A 290 -13.53 -5.86 6.96
CA PRO A 290 -14.94 -5.61 6.63
C PRO A 290 -15.14 -5.21 5.17
N ASP A 291 -14.27 -4.35 4.63
CA ASP A 291 -14.31 -3.90 3.22
C ASP A 291 -13.96 -5.02 2.27
N ARG A 292 -12.91 -5.78 2.57
CA ARG A 292 -12.41 -6.91 1.78
C ARG A 292 -13.48 -7.98 1.63
N LYS A 293 -14.12 -8.38 2.73
CA LYS A 293 -15.21 -9.35 2.72
C LYS A 293 -16.43 -8.84 1.94
N ALA A 294 -16.79 -7.57 2.08
CA ALA A 294 -17.89 -6.95 1.33
C ALA A 294 -17.58 -6.92 -0.18
N TRP A 295 -16.38 -6.53 -0.55
CA TRP A 295 -15.93 -6.45 -1.94
C TRP A 295 -15.90 -7.84 -2.62
N ILE A 296 -15.33 -8.86 -1.96
CA ILE A 296 -15.27 -10.22 -2.50
C ILE A 296 -16.68 -10.82 -2.65
N ARG A 297 -17.59 -10.55 -1.71
CA ARG A 297 -19.00 -10.96 -1.83
C ARG A 297 -19.70 -10.27 -3.01
N ALA A 298 -19.52 -8.97 -3.16
CA ALA A 298 -20.09 -8.22 -4.30
C ALA A 298 -19.53 -8.72 -5.64
N ALA A 299 -18.22 -9.05 -5.69
CA ALA A 299 -17.63 -9.65 -6.87
C ALA A 299 -18.23 -11.04 -7.17
N ALA A 300 -18.46 -11.87 -6.17
CA ALA A 300 -19.07 -13.19 -6.35
C ALA A 300 -20.56 -13.13 -6.73
N GLU A 301 -21.28 -12.12 -6.29
CA GLU A 301 -22.66 -11.86 -6.75
C GLU A 301 -22.70 -11.56 -8.25
N LYS A 302 -21.76 -10.74 -8.73
CA LYS A 302 -21.61 -10.43 -10.17
C LYS A 302 -21.05 -11.61 -10.96
N TYR A 303 -20.13 -12.36 -10.34
CA TYR A 303 -19.38 -13.44 -10.97
C TYR A 303 -19.60 -14.77 -10.25
N PRO A 304 -20.69 -15.51 -10.56
CA PRO A 304 -21.04 -16.75 -9.86
C PRO A 304 -20.01 -17.86 -9.91
N TYR A 305 -18.99 -17.77 -10.74
CA TYR A 305 -17.86 -18.70 -10.79
C TYR A 305 -16.89 -18.54 -9.59
N MET A 306 -16.94 -17.43 -8.87
CA MET A 306 -16.15 -17.23 -7.64
C MET A 306 -16.78 -18.00 -6.49
N ASP A 307 -16.05 -18.96 -5.94
CA ASP A 307 -16.52 -19.79 -4.82
C ASP A 307 -16.04 -19.20 -3.48
N ILE A 308 -16.88 -18.39 -2.88
CA ILE A 308 -16.58 -17.72 -1.61
C ILE A 308 -16.70 -18.63 -0.37
N ASP A 309 -17.10 -19.88 -0.54
CA ASP A 309 -16.99 -20.88 0.52
C ASP A 309 -15.56 -21.45 0.63
N ARG A 310 -14.70 -21.14 -0.34
CA ARG A 310 -13.30 -21.56 -0.43
C ARG A 310 -12.39 -20.36 -0.68
N VAL A 311 -12.29 -19.45 0.30
CA VAL A 311 -11.43 -18.27 0.23
C VAL A 311 -10.14 -18.50 0.99
N GLY A 312 -8.99 -18.40 0.30
CA GLY A 312 -7.66 -18.37 0.91
C GLY A 312 -7.10 -16.94 0.95
N ILE A 313 -6.04 -16.75 1.71
CA ILE A 313 -5.35 -15.46 1.83
C ILE A 313 -3.85 -15.67 1.98
N PHE A 314 -3.04 -14.77 1.40
CA PHE A 314 -1.60 -14.79 1.59
C PHE A 314 -0.98 -13.39 1.53
N GLY A 315 0.15 -13.23 2.20
CA GLY A 315 0.94 -12.02 2.18
C GLY A 315 2.28 -12.17 2.90
N ALA A 316 3.10 -11.13 2.82
CA ALA A 316 4.39 -11.05 3.51
C ALA A 316 4.47 -9.78 4.36
N SER A 317 5.34 -9.78 5.38
CA SER A 317 5.55 -8.62 6.24
C SER A 317 4.25 -8.23 6.97
N ALA A 318 3.77 -7.00 6.86
CA ALA A 318 2.42 -6.63 7.32
C ALA A 318 1.36 -7.56 6.73
N GLY A 319 1.45 -7.92 5.43
CA GLY A 319 0.54 -8.88 4.80
C GLY A 319 0.65 -10.30 5.38
N GLY A 320 1.81 -10.68 5.90
CA GLY A 320 2.00 -11.93 6.67
C GLY A 320 1.27 -11.87 8.01
N GLN A 321 1.42 -10.77 8.74
CA GLN A 321 0.64 -10.52 9.96
C GLN A 321 -0.85 -10.65 9.67
N GLU A 322 -1.34 -9.93 8.65
CA GLU A 322 -2.76 -9.87 8.32
C GLU A 322 -3.30 -11.20 7.79
N SER A 323 -2.50 -11.97 7.03
CA SER A 323 -2.89 -13.32 6.60
C SER A 323 -3.12 -14.25 7.78
N THR A 324 -2.27 -14.18 8.82
CA THR A 324 -2.47 -14.92 10.07
C THR A 324 -3.70 -14.41 10.82
N THR A 325 -3.84 -13.08 10.97
CA THR A 325 -5.01 -12.44 11.59
C THR A 325 -6.32 -12.90 10.93
N ALA A 326 -6.33 -13.04 9.60
CA ALA A 326 -7.51 -13.47 8.85
C ALA A 326 -8.05 -14.83 9.29
N VAL A 327 -7.19 -15.83 9.51
CA VAL A 327 -7.63 -17.16 9.91
C VAL A 327 -7.82 -17.31 11.43
N LEU A 328 -7.27 -16.38 12.22
CA LEU A 328 -7.51 -16.31 13.66
C LEU A 328 -8.85 -15.62 13.99
N LEU A 329 -9.11 -14.46 13.38
CA LEU A 329 -10.25 -13.62 13.72
C LEU A 329 -11.45 -13.70 12.75
N HIS A 330 -11.24 -14.21 11.52
CA HIS A 330 -12.26 -14.32 10.47
C HIS A 330 -12.34 -15.73 9.84
N PRO A 331 -12.28 -16.83 10.63
CA PRO A 331 -12.29 -18.21 10.12
C PRO A 331 -13.60 -18.59 9.42
N GLU A 332 -14.66 -17.82 9.63
CA GLU A 332 -15.93 -18.00 8.93
C GLU A 332 -15.81 -17.67 7.44
N PHE A 333 -14.90 -16.77 7.07
CA PHE A 333 -14.69 -16.34 5.69
C PHE A 333 -13.42 -16.97 5.08
N TYR A 334 -12.26 -16.80 5.72
CA TYR A 334 -10.98 -17.34 5.24
C TYR A 334 -10.77 -18.78 5.69
N LYS A 335 -10.46 -19.65 4.73
CA LYS A 335 -10.37 -21.10 4.94
C LYS A 335 -8.95 -21.62 5.02
N ALA A 336 -7.96 -20.89 4.52
CA ALA A 336 -6.55 -21.21 4.59
C ALA A 336 -5.72 -19.93 4.49
N ALA A 337 -4.58 -19.84 5.18
CA ALA A 337 -3.67 -18.71 5.11
C ALA A 337 -2.21 -19.15 4.92
N TYR A 338 -1.51 -18.48 4.02
CA TYR A 338 -0.06 -18.51 3.90
C TYR A 338 0.51 -17.19 4.37
N SER A 339 1.37 -17.21 5.37
CA SER A 339 1.89 -16.04 6.06
C SER A 339 3.41 -16.04 6.02
N ALA A 340 4.01 -15.10 5.31
CA ALA A 340 5.46 -14.97 5.20
C ALA A 340 5.98 -13.79 6.01
N CYS A 341 7.07 -13.99 6.76
CA CYS A 341 7.85 -12.99 7.49
C CYS A 341 6.98 -11.93 8.21
N GLY A 342 5.91 -12.35 8.91
CA GLY A 342 4.91 -11.46 9.48
C GLY A 342 5.36 -10.75 10.76
N CYS A 343 4.94 -9.49 10.93
CA CYS A 343 5.11 -8.71 12.16
C CYS A 343 4.05 -9.11 13.19
N HIS A 344 4.10 -10.33 13.71
CA HIS A 344 3.00 -10.96 14.45
C HIS A 344 2.68 -10.35 15.81
N ASP A 345 3.61 -9.60 16.40
CA ASP A 345 3.39 -8.87 17.64
C ASP A 345 4.09 -7.50 17.58
N ASN A 346 3.29 -6.45 17.50
CA ASN A 346 3.79 -5.09 17.36
C ASN A 346 4.47 -4.52 18.62
N ARG A 347 4.61 -5.31 19.70
CA ARG A 347 5.41 -4.95 20.89
C ARG A 347 6.90 -5.26 20.72
N MET A 348 7.29 -5.97 19.64
CA MET A 348 8.65 -6.45 19.43
C MET A 348 9.22 -6.17 18.04
N ASP A 349 8.71 -5.27 17.31
CA ASP A 349 9.25 -4.88 16.00
C ASP A 349 9.74 -3.42 16.03
N LYS A 350 9.80 -2.76 14.89
CA LYS A 350 10.25 -1.37 14.75
C LYS A 350 9.35 -0.42 15.53
N ILE A 351 9.87 0.15 16.61
CA ILE A 351 9.11 1.02 17.50
C ILE A 351 8.49 2.20 16.74
N TRP A 352 9.25 2.82 15.82
CA TRP A 352 8.79 3.95 15.02
C TRP A 352 7.55 3.61 14.17
N TRP A 353 7.48 2.40 13.57
CA TRP A 353 6.35 1.96 12.77
C TRP A 353 5.16 1.58 13.68
N ASN A 354 5.44 0.83 14.74
CA ASN A 354 4.39 0.33 15.63
C ASN A 354 3.72 1.46 16.42
N GLU A 355 4.47 2.39 16.97
CA GLU A 355 3.91 3.51 17.74
C GLU A 355 3.18 4.52 16.83
N GLN A 356 3.63 4.69 15.58
CA GLN A 356 2.95 5.53 14.61
C GLN A 356 1.49 5.08 14.40
N TRP A 357 1.28 3.77 14.28
CA TRP A 357 -0.04 3.23 13.96
C TRP A 357 -0.83 2.76 15.19
N LEU A 358 -0.18 2.25 16.20
CA LEU A 358 -0.83 1.77 17.42
C LEU A 358 -0.77 2.76 18.57
N GLY A 359 0.01 3.85 18.42
CA GLY A 359 0.12 4.90 19.42
C GLY A 359 0.92 4.50 20.67
N TYR A 360 1.22 5.49 21.50
CA TYR A 360 1.89 5.36 22.80
C TYR A 360 0.94 5.92 23.89
N PRO A 361 0.95 5.37 25.15
CA PRO A 361 1.69 4.19 25.60
C PRO A 361 1.11 2.87 25.09
N LEU A 362 1.91 1.78 25.21
CA LEU A 362 1.44 0.43 24.91
C LEU A 362 0.22 0.09 25.78
N GLY A 363 -0.87 -0.29 25.13
CA GLY A 363 -2.13 -0.62 25.77
C GLY A 363 -2.76 -1.90 25.17
N ASP A 364 -4.05 -2.07 25.41
CA ASP A 364 -4.78 -3.27 24.98
C ASP A 364 -4.83 -3.43 23.45
N GLN A 365 -4.73 -2.32 22.68
CA GLN A 365 -4.67 -2.35 21.23
C GLN A 365 -3.52 -3.19 20.67
N TYR A 366 -2.38 -3.25 21.37
CA TYR A 366 -1.25 -4.11 20.99
C TYR A 366 -1.54 -5.58 21.22
N LYS A 367 -2.24 -5.91 22.31
CA LYS A 367 -2.62 -7.31 22.64
C LYS A 367 -3.74 -7.80 21.72
N GLU A 368 -4.75 -6.98 21.52
CA GLU A 368 -5.89 -7.34 20.68
C GLU A 368 -5.51 -7.64 19.23
N GLY A 369 -4.49 -6.95 18.69
CA GLY A 369 -3.94 -7.15 17.35
C GLY A 369 -2.86 -8.22 17.26
N SER A 370 -2.36 -8.75 18.38
CA SER A 370 -1.25 -9.70 18.41
C SER A 370 -1.69 -11.09 17.96
N ASN A 371 -1.03 -11.64 16.94
CA ASN A 371 -1.24 -13.03 16.53
C ASN A 371 -0.71 -14.03 17.57
N VAL A 372 0.24 -13.62 18.42
CA VAL A 372 0.74 -14.42 19.54
C VAL A 372 -0.35 -14.61 20.59
N GLU A 373 -0.99 -13.53 21.01
CA GLU A 373 -2.08 -13.58 22.00
C GLU A 373 -3.30 -14.35 21.46
N ASN A 374 -3.60 -14.20 20.17
CA ASN A 374 -4.76 -14.79 19.52
C ASN A 374 -4.50 -16.19 18.93
N ALA A 375 -3.30 -16.76 19.05
CA ALA A 375 -2.92 -18.05 18.49
C ALA A 375 -3.87 -19.20 18.89
N HIS A 376 -4.45 -19.15 20.07
CA HIS A 376 -5.42 -20.13 20.60
C HIS A 376 -6.71 -20.22 19.78
N LEU A 377 -7.03 -19.19 18.97
CA LEU A 377 -8.22 -19.13 18.12
C LEU A 377 -8.07 -19.91 16.81
N LEU A 378 -6.86 -20.35 16.44
CA LEU A 378 -6.64 -21.03 15.17
C LEU A 378 -7.52 -22.27 15.00
N THR A 379 -8.29 -22.29 13.92
CA THR A 379 -9.16 -23.42 13.51
C THR A 379 -9.04 -23.75 12.03
N ARG A 380 -8.22 -23.02 11.29
CA ARG A 380 -8.03 -23.15 9.84
C ARG A 380 -6.58 -23.49 9.51
N PRO A 381 -6.31 -24.15 8.38
CA PRO A 381 -4.94 -24.36 7.91
C PRO A 381 -4.16 -23.05 7.85
N LEU A 382 -2.96 -23.07 8.44
CA LEU A 382 -2.01 -21.98 8.46
C LEU A 382 -0.62 -22.49 8.10
N MET A 383 0.03 -21.86 7.12
CA MET A 383 1.45 -22.05 6.85
C MET A 383 2.20 -20.76 7.20
N LEU A 384 3.19 -20.88 8.08
CA LEU A 384 4.13 -19.83 8.44
C LEU A 384 5.44 -20.02 7.68
N VAL A 385 5.98 -18.96 7.11
CA VAL A 385 7.25 -18.96 6.38
C VAL A 385 8.13 -17.83 6.87
N VAL A 386 9.40 -18.10 7.10
CA VAL A 386 10.36 -17.09 7.58
C VAL A 386 11.75 -17.35 7.03
N GLY A 387 12.45 -16.29 6.63
CA GLY A 387 13.89 -16.34 6.32
C GLY A 387 14.69 -16.31 7.62
N GLU A 388 15.72 -17.15 7.72
CA GLU A 388 16.58 -17.24 8.89
C GLU A 388 17.35 -15.91 9.16
N LEU A 389 17.72 -15.21 8.08
CA LEU A 389 18.50 -13.97 8.12
C LEU A 389 17.63 -12.72 7.88
N ASP A 390 16.33 -12.78 8.22
CA ASP A 390 15.47 -11.61 8.09
C ASP A 390 15.91 -10.49 9.05
N ASP A 391 16.47 -9.42 8.47
CA ASP A 391 16.94 -8.22 9.16
C ASP A 391 15.93 -7.07 9.16
N ASN A 392 14.78 -7.28 8.52
CA ASN A 392 13.66 -6.33 8.50
C ASN A 392 12.63 -6.67 9.59
N VAL A 393 12.08 -7.88 9.57
CA VAL A 393 11.22 -8.40 10.64
C VAL A 393 11.92 -9.59 11.28
N ASP A 394 12.39 -9.40 12.51
CA ASP A 394 13.14 -10.43 13.23
C ASP A 394 12.42 -11.79 13.18
N PRO A 395 13.08 -12.87 12.79
CA PRO A 395 12.52 -14.22 12.77
C PRO A 395 11.85 -14.64 14.08
N ALA A 396 12.28 -14.05 15.21
CA ALA A 396 11.65 -14.26 16.50
C ALA A 396 10.16 -13.88 16.53
N SER A 397 9.72 -12.93 15.69
CA SER A 397 8.30 -12.61 15.57
C SER A 397 7.47 -13.82 15.15
N THR A 398 7.93 -14.56 14.14
CA THR A 398 7.29 -15.80 13.70
C THR A 398 7.46 -16.91 14.78
N MET A 399 8.64 -17.02 15.40
CA MET A 399 8.88 -18.05 16.43
C MET A 399 8.01 -17.87 17.67
N GLN A 400 7.65 -16.65 18.05
CA GLN A 400 6.70 -16.41 19.15
C GLN A 400 5.29 -16.92 18.82
N VAL A 401 4.82 -16.76 17.58
CA VAL A 401 3.54 -17.35 17.12
C VAL A 401 3.62 -18.87 17.13
N VAL A 402 4.73 -19.45 16.65
CA VAL A 402 4.97 -20.91 16.69
C VAL A 402 4.87 -21.44 18.11
N ASP A 403 5.57 -20.81 19.08
CA ASP A 403 5.51 -21.20 20.49
C ASP A 403 4.08 -21.12 21.06
N ALA A 404 3.35 -20.04 20.74
CA ALA A 404 1.98 -19.85 21.20
C ALA A 404 1.03 -20.89 20.60
N LEU A 405 1.17 -21.22 19.31
CA LEU A 405 0.39 -22.28 18.64
C LEU A 405 0.66 -23.67 19.23
N ILE A 406 1.93 -23.98 19.51
CA ILE A 406 2.32 -25.25 20.18
C ILE A 406 1.68 -25.34 21.57
N LYS A 407 1.78 -24.28 22.38
CA LYS A 407 1.19 -24.23 23.72
C LYS A 407 -0.33 -24.34 23.70
N ALA A 408 -0.97 -23.81 22.63
CA ALA A 408 -2.40 -23.93 22.41
C ALA A 408 -2.82 -25.26 21.76
N ASN A 409 -1.88 -26.18 21.52
CA ASN A 409 -2.10 -27.47 20.85
C ASN A 409 -2.79 -27.32 19.48
N LYS A 410 -2.28 -26.39 18.65
CA LYS A 410 -2.79 -26.11 17.30
C LYS A 410 -1.90 -26.78 16.25
N ASP A 411 -2.53 -27.23 15.17
CA ASP A 411 -1.85 -27.77 14.01
C ASP A 411 -1.57 -26.65 12.98
N PHE A 412 -0.33 -26.63 12.45
CA PHE A 412 0.13 -25.64 11.47
C PHE A 412 1.35 -26.16 10.71
N GLU A 413 1.66 -25.53 9.57
CA GLU A 413 2.88 -25.81 8.80
C GLU A 413 3.89 -24.67 9.03
N LEU A 414 5.19 -25.02 9.13
CA LEU A 414 6.28 -24.06 9.28
C LEU A 414 7.37 -24.34 8.26
N VAL A 415 7.83 -23.30 7.58
CA VAL A 415 9.00 -23.32 6.68
C VAL A 415 9.99 -22.26 7.14
N VAL A 416 11.17 -22.70 7.53
CA VAL A 416 12.32 -21.82 7.79
C VAL A 416 13.26 -21.95 6.61
N LEU A 417 13.66 -20.82 6.02
CA LEU A 417 14.55 -20.74 4.86
C LEU A 417 15.95 -20.31 5.31
N PRO A 418 16.92 -21.27 5.41
CA PRO A 418 18.28 -20.93 5.84
C PRO A 418 18.99 -20.02 4.85
N GLY A 419 19.68 -19.02 5.39
CA GLY A 419 20.46 -18.05 4.60
C GLY A 419 19.64 -17.03 3.81
N VAL A 420 18.32 -16.98 4.03
CA VAL A 420 17.38 -16.08 3.32
C VAL A 420 16.95 -14.94 4.25
N GLY A 421 16.85 -13.73 3.72
CA GLY A 421 16.39 -12.52 4.41
C GLY A 421 14.87 -12.36 4.38
N HIS A 422 14.42 -11.07 4.33
CA HIS A 422 13.00 -10.72 4.28
C HIS A 422 12.35 -11.14 2.95
N THR A 423 11.42 -12.10 2.96
CA THR A 423 10.95 -12.76 1.73
C THR A 423 9.51 -13.24 1.80
N MET A 424 8.87 -13.34 0.62
CA MET A 424 7.61 -14.09 0.43
C MET A 424 7.82 -15.63 0.44
N GLY A 425 9.08 -16.11 0.45
CA GLY A 425 9.40 -17.53 0.52
C GLY A 425 10.34 -18.05 -0.56
N GLU A 426 10.87 -17.19 -1.44
CA GLU A 426 11.68 -17.59 -2.60
C GLU A 426 10.98 -18.69 -3.44
N SER A 427 11.68 -19.30 -4.37
CA SER A 427 11.12 -20.37 -5.22
C SER A 427 10.60 -21.57 -4.41
N TYR A 428 11.30 -21.91 -3.32
CA TYR A 428 10.88 -23.03 -2.47
C TYR A 428 9.58 -22.74 -1.72
N GLY A 429 9.48 -21.57 -1.08
CA GLY A 429 8.29 -21.14 -0.38
C GLY A 429 7.11 -20.88 -1.32
N GLU A 430 7.39 -20.40 -2.55
CA GLU A 430 6.37 -20.25 -3.58
C GLU A 430 5.75 -21.60 -3.96
N HIS A 431 6.56 -22.61 -4.22
CA HIS A 431 6.08 -23.97 -4.49
C HIS A 431 5.28 -24.52 -3.28
N LYS A 432 5.76 -24.31 -2.05
CA LYS A 432 5.01 -24.66 -0.83
C LYS A 432 3.66 -23.97 -0.76
N ARG A 433 3.56 -22.70 -1.14
CA ARG A 433 2.31 -21.93 -1.18
C ARG A 433 1.33 -22.53 -2.18
N TYR A 434 1.82 -22.93 -3.36
CA TYR A 434 0.98 -23.58 -4.38
C TYR A 434 0.41 -24.90 -3.88
N ASP A 435 1.26 -25.79 -3.36
CA ASP A 435 0.86 -27.07 -2.78
C ASP A 435 -0.14 -26.90 -1.64
N PHE A 436 0.09 -25.90 -0.79
CA PHE A 436 -0.75 -25.60 0.35
C PHE A 436 -2.17 -25.23 -0.09
N PHE A 437 -2.31 -24.28 -1.00
CA PHE A 437 -3.64 -23.85 -1.46
C PHE A 437 -4.34 -24.93 -2.30
N VAL A 438 -3.63 -25.65 -3.16
CA VAL A 438 -4.20 -26.78 -3.91
C VAL A 438 -4.76 -27.82 -2.94
N ARG A 439 -4.01 -28.17 -1.90
CA ARG A 439 -4.44 -29.15 -0.90
C ARG A 439 -5.66 -28.68 -0.12
N HIS A 440 -5.61 -27.46 0.42
CA HIS A 440 -6.62 -26.99 1.38
C HIS A 440 -7.86 -26.35 0.76
N LEU A 441 -7.76 -25.79 -0.46
CA LEU A 441 -8.90 -25.15 -1.12
C LEU A 441 -9.49 -25.99 -2.26
N MET A 442 -8.69 -26.81 -2.94
CA MET A 442 -9.20 -27.69 -4.00
C MET A 442 -9.43 -29.14 -3.52
N GLY A 443 -8.85 -29.52 -2.37
CA GLY A 443 -8.94 -30.88 -1.86
C GLY A 443 -8.15 -31.90 -2.72
N VAL A 444 -7.15 -31.42 -3.46
CA VAL A 444 -6.30 -32.23 -4.34
C VAL A 444 -4.93 -32.39 -3.70
N ASN A 445 -4.39 -33.62 -3.71
CA ASN A 445 -3.02 -33.84 -3.31
C ASN A 445 -2.08 -33.40 -4.45
N PRO A 446 -1.17 -32.42 -4.21
CA PRO A 446 -0.18 -32.06 -5.20
C PRO A 446 0.75 -33.24 -5.51
N PRO A 447 1.38 -33.29 -6.71
CA PRO A 447 2.36 -34.33 -7.04
C PRO A 447 3.57 -34.22 -6.09
N LYS A 448 4.25 -35.36 -5.87
CA LYS A 448 5.51 -35.32 -5.12
C LYS A 448 6.56 -34.59 -5.94
N TRP A 449 7.35 -33.74 -5.28
CA TRP A 449 8.38 -32.95 -5.95
C TRP A 449 9.43 -33.79 -6.68
N SER A 450 9.73 -35.00 -6.14
CA SER A 450 10.61 -35.97 -6.81
C SER A 450 10.04 -36.59 -8.08
N GLU A 451 8.74 -36.41 -8.34
CA GLU A 451 8.03 -36.95 -9.52
C GLU A 451 7.80 -35.85 -10.58
N VAL A 452 8.13 -34.58 -10.27
CA VAL A 452 8.05 -33.45 -11.20
C VAL A 452 9.39 -33.40 -11.96
N SER A 453 9.38 -33.71 -13.26
CA SER A 453 10.55 -33.50 -14.12
C SER A 453 10.83 -31.99 -14.29
N GLU A 454 12.09 -31.62 -14.20
CA GLU A 454 12.59 -30.27 -14.50
C GLU A 454 12.19 -29.80 -15.92
#